data_0399b02d0ed411dad9e596808c4456d9
#
_entry.id   0399b02d0ed411dad9e596808c4456d9
#
_cell.length_a   1.000
_cell.length_b   1.000
_cell.length_c   1.000
_cell.angle_alpha   90.00
_cell.angle_beta   90.00
_cell.angle_gamma   90.00
#
_symmetry.space_group_name_H-M   'P 1'
#
loop_
_entity.id
_entity.type
_entity.pdbx_description
1 polymer ?
#
loop_
_entity_poly.entity_id
_entity_poly.type
_entity_poly.pdbx_seq_one_letter_code
_entity_poly.pdbx_strand_id
1 'polypeptide(L)'
;MNNAHILGTERIGKLLVQYSIPAIIGMTITSLYNIIDSIFIGHGVGPMGIAGLAITFPLMNLVVAFCTMVSAGGSTISSIRLGEKDLDGATEVLGNTLMFCLVNAFIFGSVSFIFLDDILRFFGASNDTLPYARDFMQVILLGTPVTYTMIGLNNIMRATGYPKKAMLTSMVTVVCNIILAPIFIFQFDWGIRGAATATVISQFIGMVWVVSHFLQKTSVVRLQRGFWKMKKRIISSILSIGMSPFLMNVTACVIVIIVNNSLQQYGGDMAIGAYGIINRLLVLYVMIVLGLTMGMQPIVGYNFGAQKHDRVKATLRLTIIAGVCITSTGFLICELFPHAISAIFTSDEELIDIASRGVRIAVAIFPLVGAQIVIGNFFQSIGKAKISIFLSLTRQLLYLLPGLLIFPHYFGLDGIWICMPVSDFFAFVTAAVALWIYVKRLPTGITEKAR
;
A
#
# COMPACT_ATOMS: atom_id res chain seq x y z
N MET A 1 -14.35 28.58 0.63
CA MET A 1 -14.73 27.58 1.65
C MET A 1 -13.56 26.63 1.84
N ASN A 2 -13.18 26.35 3.07
CA ASN A 2 -12.03 25.52 3.37
C ASN A 2 -12.33 24.07 2.96
N ASN A 3 -11.59 23.49 2.00
CA ASN A 3 -11.85 22.14 1.45
C ASN A 3 -11.91 21.05 2.54
N ALA A 4 -11.21 21.25 3.66
CA ALA A 4 -11.28 20.35 4.80
C ALA A 4 -12.63 20.36 5.53
N HIS A 5 -13.36 21.50 5.56
CA HIS A 5 -14.66 21.60 6.22
C HIS A 5 -15.73 20.70 5.56
N ILE A 6 -15.60 20.44 4.27
CA ILE A 6 -16.49 19.56 3.50
C ILE A 6 -16.50 18.13 4.09
N LEU A 7 -15.37 17.66 4.64
CA LEU A 7 -15.26 16.33 5.27
C LEU A 7 -16.25 16.15 6.44
N GLY A 8 -16.56 17.24 7.15
CA GLY A 8 -17.47 17.23 8.29
C GLY A 8 -18.93 17.56 8.00
N THR A 9 -19.28 17.96 6.77
CA THR A 9 -20.62 18.51 6.44
C THR A 9 -21.30 17.82 5.27
N GLU A 10 -20.57 17.46 4.21
CA GLU A 10 -21.13 16.86 3.00
C GLU A 10 -21.63 15.43 3.25
N ARG A 11 -22.52 14.92 2.38
CA ARG A 11 -23.05 13.55 2.44
C ARG A 11 -21.94 12.52 2.33
N ILE A 12 -21.92 11.53 3.23
CA ILE A 12 -20.83 10.55 3.36
C ILE A 12 -20.63 9.74 2.07
N GLY A 13 -21.70 9.28 1.42
CA GLY A 13 -21.59 8.54 0.16
C GLY A 13 -20.89 9.35 -0.94
N LYS A 14 -21.22 10.64 -1.07
CA LYS A 14 -20.60 11.55 -2.04
C LYS A 14 -19.12 11.78 -1.72
N LEU A 15 -18.79 11.97 -0.43
CA LEU A 15 -17.41 12.10 0.02
C LEU A 15 -16.61 10.83 -0.25
N LEU A 16 -17.15 9.67 0.09
CA LEU A 16 -16.48 8.40 -0.12
C LEU A 16 -16.14 8.20 -1.61
N VAL A 17 -17.08 8.44 -2.50
CA VAL A 17 -16.87 8.39 -3.96
C VAL A 17 -15.80 9.41 -4.40
N GLN A 18 -15.92 10.66 -3.93
CA GLN A 18 -15.02 11.76 -4.30
C GLN A 18 -13.56 11.51 -3.85
N TYR A 19 -13.34 10.79 -2.76
CA TYR A 19 -12.02 10.50 -2.22
C TYR A 19 -11.49 9.13 -2.66
N SER A 20 -12.37 8.12 -2.76
CA SER A 20 -11.95 6.76 -3.10
C SER A 20 -11.69 6.58 -4.59
N ILE A 21 -12.53 7.14 -5.49
CA ILE A 21 -12.29 7.00 -6.94
C ILE A 21 -10.92 7.52 -7.36
N PRO A 22 -10.51 8.76 -6.98
CA PRO A 22 -9.17 9.22 -7.29
C PRO A 22 -8.07 8.35 -6.69
N ALA A 23 -8.26 7.80 -5.49
CA ALA A 23 -7.28 6.92 -4.86
C ALA A 23 -7.18 5.57 -5.59
N ILE A 24 -8.30 4.95 -5.94
CA ILE A 24 -8.35 3.70 -6.71
C ILE A 24 -7.66 3.89 -8.07
N ILE A 25 -8.00 4.96 -8.80
CA ILE A 25 -7.37 5.28 -10.08
C ILE A 25 -5.86 5.42 -9.91
N GLY A 26 -5.41 6.17 -8.90
CA GLY A 26 -3.98 6.35 -8.62
C GLY A 26 -3.26 5.03 -8.32
N MET A 27 -3.86 4.14 -7.52
CA MET A 27 -3.31 2.82 -7.20
C MET A 27 -3.26 1.90 -8.43
N THR A 28 -4.33 1.88 -9.22
CA THR A 28 -4.40 1.06 -10.45
C THR A 28 -3.36 1.51 -11.48
N ILE A 29 -3.23 2.82 -11.70
CA ILE A 29 -2.25 3.39 -12.63
C ILE A 29 -0.83 3.06 -12.17
N THR A 30 -0.55 3.15 -10.87
CA THR A 30 0.76 2.78 -10.31
C THR A 30 1.08 1.29 -10.52
N SER A 31 0.07 0.41 -10.40
CA SER A 31 0.26 -1.02 -10.67
C SER A 31 0.52 -1.31 -12.15
N LEU A 32 -0.20 -0.65 -13.05
CA LEU A 32 0.04 -0.77 -14.51
C LEU A 32 1.42 -0.26 -14.90
N TYR A 33 1.87 0.84 -14.30
CA TYR A 33 3.20 1.38 -14.51
C TYR A 33 4.30 0.36 -14.20
N ASN A 34 4.22 -0.37 -13.08
CA ASN A 34 5.21 -1.38 -12.73
C ASN A 34 5.31 -2.50 -13.79
N ILE A 35 4.19 -2.84 -14.43
CA ILE A 35 4.16 -3.82 -15.52
C ILE A 35 4.84 -3.24 -16.77
N ILE A 36 4.52 -2.00 -17.14
CA ILE A 36 5.09 -1.32 -18.32
C ILE A 36 6.60 -1.15 -18.16
N ASP A 37 7.05 -0.74 -16.98
CA ASP A 37 8.48 -0.58 -16.68
C ASP A 37 9.25 -1.91 -16.83
N SER A 38 8.67 -3.01 -16.34
CA SER A 38 9.24 -4.36 -16.52
C SER A 38 9.31 -4.77 -18.01
N ILE A 39 8.33 -4.39 -18.82
CA ILE A 39 8.33 -4.63 -20.26
C ILE A 39 9.48 -3.86 -20.94
N PHE A 40 9.66 -2.59 -20.62
CA PHE A 40 10.76 -1.79 -21.19
C PHE A 40 12.13 -2.33 -20.81
N ILE A 41 12.33 -2.74 -19.55
CA ILE A 41 13.57 -3.38 -19.09
C ILE A 41 13.80 -4.71 -19.84
N GLY A 42 12.76 -5.51 -20.00
CA GLY A 42 12.85 -6.78 -20.72
C GLY A 42 13.30 -6.65 -22.17
N HIS A 43 12.77 -5.67 -22.89
CA HIS A 43 13.13 -5.41 -24.29
C HIS A 43 14.44 -4.66 -24.43
N GLY A 44 14.79 -3.77 -23.50
CA GLY A 44 15.98 -2.91 -23.63
C GLY A 44 17.24 -3.49 -23.00
N VAL A 45 17.10 -4.33 -21.97
CA VAL A 45 18.24 -4.89 -21.22
C VAL A 45 18.34 -6.41 -21.39
N GLY A 46 17.22 -7.05 -21.69
CA GLY A 46 17.13 -8.50 -21.88
C GLY A 46 16.88 -9.30 -20.60
N PRO A 47 17.00 -10.65 -20.66
CA PRO A 47 16.63 -11.55 -19.58
C PRO A 47 17.41 -11.31 -18.28
N MET A 48 18.70 -10.95 -18.36
CA MET A 48 19.53 -10.65 -17.19
C MET A 48 19.07 -9.39 -16.48
N GLY A 49 18.54 -8.39 -17.20
CA GLY A 49 17.93 -7.20 -16.61
C GLY A 49 16.67 -7.52 -15.81
N ILE A 50 15.80 -8.39 -16.36
CA ILE A 50 14.60 -8.86 -15.64
C ILE A 50 14.98 -9.66 -14.39
N ALA A 51 15.98 -10.56 -14.50
CA ALA A 51 16.45 -11.33 -13.35
C ALA A 51 17.06 -10.42 -12.27
N GLY A 52 17.86 -9.42 -12.67
CA GLY A 52 18.40 -8.41 -11.77
C GLY A 52 17.29 -7.62 -11.08
N LEU A 53 16.27 -7.18 -11.82
CA LEU A 53 15.12 -6.48 -11.26
C LEU A 53 14.34 -7.34 -10.24
N ALA A 54 14.13 -8.63 -10.53
CA ALA A 54 13.45 -9.56 -9.63
C ALA A 54 14.17 -9.69 -8.28
N ILE A 55 15.50 -9.72 -8.29
CA ILE A 55 16.33 -9.79 -7.07
C ILE A 55 16.20 -8.51 -6.22
N THR A 56 15.96 -7.35 -6.85
CA THR A 56 15.77 -6.09 -6.11
C THR A 56 14.41 -6.00 -5.41
N PHE A 57 13.44 -6.84 -5.75
CA PHE A 57 12.06 -6.76 -5.27
C PHE A 57 11.92 -6.72 -3.73
N PRO A 58 12.62 -7.57 -2.93
CA PRO A 58 12.53 -7.48 -1.47
C PRO A 58 13.05 -6.15 -0.93
N LEU A 59 14.15 -5.62 -1.49
CA LEU A 59 14.71 -4.34 -1.06
C LEU A 59 13.79 -3.18 -1.45
N MET A 60 13.18 -3.22 -2.64
CA MET A 60 12.15 -2.25 -3.05
C MET A 60 10.95 -2.27 -2.11
N ASN A 61 10.50 -3.44 -1.67
CA ASN A 61 9.42 -3.55 -0.68
C ASN A 61 9.81 -2.94 0.67
N LEU A 62 11.07 -3.06 1.10
CA LEU A 62 11.56 -2.38 2.29
C LEU A 62 11.57 -0.85 2.12
N VAL A 63 12.00 -0.34 0.95
CA VAL A 63 11.88 1.10 0.62
C VAL A 63 10.44 1.57 0.78
N VAL A 64 9.48 0.83 0.22
CA VAL A 64 8.05 1.14 0.33
C VAL A 64 7.56 1.04 1.78
N ALA A 65 7.99 0.02 2.54
CA ALA A 65 7.60 -0.16 3.94
C ALA A 65 8.00 1.04 4.81
N PHE A 66 9.25 1.47 4.71
CA PHE A 66 9.75 2.66 5.44
C PHE A 66 9.07 3.95 5.01
N CYS A 67 8.78 4.10 3.72
CA CYS A 67 8.04 5.24 3.18
C CYS A 67 6.60 5.27 3.72
N THR A 68 5.89 4.13 3.66
CA THR A 68 4.50 4.03 4.12
C THR A 68 4.37 4.21 5.63
N MET A 69 5.37 3.81 6.41
CA MET A 69 5.42 4.06 7.84
C MET A 69 5.28 5.56 8.16
N VAL A 70 6.05 6.39 7.49
CA VAL A 70 6.02 7.84 7.75
C VAL A 70 4.77 8.48 7.14
N SER A 71 4.43 8.11 5.92
CA SER A 71 3.32 8.75 5.18
C SER A 71 1.95 8.42 5.77
N ALA A 72 1.71 7.18 6.18
CA ALA A 72 0.44 6.77 6.78
C ALA A 72 0.23 7.40 8.18
N GLY A 73 1.28 7.45 9.00
CA GLY A 73 1.22 8.12 10.28
C GLY A 73 0.96 9.62 10.15
N GLY A 74 1.72 10.30 9.29
CA GLY A 74 1.59 11.73 9.06
C GLY A 74 0.21 12.12 8.51
N SER A 75 -0.31 11.39 7.52
CA SER A 75 -1.62 11.67 6.92
C SER A 75 -2.77 11.44 7.91
N THR A 76 -2.70 10.39 8.72
CA THR A 76 -3.72 10.11 9.75
C THR A 76 -3.77 11.21 10.80
N ILE A 77 -2.62 11.60 11.37
CA ILE A 77 -2.57 12.63 12.41
C ILE A 77 -3.01 13.99 11.84
N SER A 78 -2.59 14.33 10.61
CA SER A 78 -3.05 15.57 9.95
C SER A 78 -4.58 15.62 9.81
N SER A 79 -5.23 14.51 9.43
CA SER A 79 -6.70 14.46 9.31
C SER A 79 -7.39 14.67 10.67
N ILE A 80 -6.87 14.03 11.74
CA ILE A 80 -7.42 14.16 13.09
C ILE A 80 -7.28 15.59 13.60
N ARG A 81 -6.09 16.21 13.47
CA ARG A 81 -5.84 17.60 13.87
C ARG A 81 -6.74 18.61 13.15
N LEU A 82 -6.96 18.39 11.84
CA LEU A 82 -7.92 19.20 11.09
C LEU A 82 -9.35 19.07 11.60
N GLY A 83 -9.75 17.87 12.03
CA GLY A 83 -11.05 17.64 12.67
C GLY A 83 -11.18 18.33 14.02
N GLU A 84 -10.12 18.35 14.81
CA GLU A 84 -9.99 19.09 16.08
C GLU A 84 -9.95 20.62 15.88
N LYS A 85 -9.94 21.10 14.63
CA LYS A 85 -9.74 22.51 14.22
C LYS A 85 -8.35 23.06 14.61
N ASP A 86 -7.40 22.19 14.89
CA ASP A 86 -6.01 22.52 15.23
C ASP A 86 -5.16 22.64 13.94
N LEU A 87 -5.28 23.79 13.28
CA LEU A 87 -4.53 24.08 12.03
C LEU A 87 -3.03 24.19 12.27
N ASP A 88 -2.63 24.74 13.41
CA ASP A 88 -1.22 24.87 13.77
C ASP A 88 -0.61 23.49 14.04
N GLY A 89 -1.30 22.63 14.77
CA GLY A 89 -0.90 21.25 14.97
C GLY A 89 -0.85 20.44 13.67
N ALA A 90 -1.78 20.64 12.75
CA ALA A 90 -1.74 20.01 11.42
C ALA A 90 -0.55 20.50 10.59
N THR A 91 -0.21 21.79 10.69
CA THR A 91 0.97 22.38 10.04
C THR A 91 2.27 21.85 10.63
N GLU A 92 2.34 21.68 11.95
CA GLU A 92 3.48 21.05 12.62
C GLU A 92 3.66 19.59 12.18
N VAL A 93 2.56 18.83 12.05
CA VAL A 93 2.60 17.43 11.54
C VAL A 93 3.14 17.39 10.13
N LEU A 94 2.74 18.30 9.24
CA LEU A 94 3.26 18.41 7.88
C LEU A 94 4.79 18.60 7.88
N GLY A 95 5.29 19.57 8.65
CA GLY A 95 6.73 19.85 8.75
C GLY A 95 7.51 18.66 9.35
N ASN A 96 7.01 18.07 10.44
CA ASN A 96 7.63 16.89 11.06
C ASN A 96 7.62 15.67 10.12
N THR A 97 6.54 15.47 9.36
CA THR A 97 6.47 14.37 8.37
C THR A 97 7.51 14.57 7.27
N LEU A 98 7.63 15.79 6.72
CA LEU A 98 8.65 16.09 5.71
C LEU A 98 10.06 15.81 6.22
N MET A 99 10.39 16.37 7.39
CA MET A 99 11.72 16.17 7.99
C MET A 99 11.99 14.70 8.31
N PHE A 100 10.98 14.00 8.79
CA PHE A 100 11.13 12.59 9.10
C PHE A 100 11.23 11.72 7.83
N CYS A 101 10.54 12.06 6.73
CA CYS A 101 10.75 11.45 5.42
C CYS A 101 12.22 11.61 4.97
N LEU A 102 12.78 12.82 5.07
CA LEU A 102 14.17 13.08 4.67
C LEU A 102 15.18 12.33 5.55
N VAL A 103 15.02 12.37 6.87
CA VAL A 103 15.92 11.68 7.82
C VAL A 103 15.83 10.16 7.61
N ASN A 104 14.63 9.61 7.50
CA ASN A 104 14.42 8.18 7.26
C ASN A 104 14.99 7.74 5.91
N ALA A 105 14.78 8.52 4.84
CA ALA A 105 15.33 8.27 3.53
C ALA A 105 16.87 8.30 3.54
N PHE A 106 17.45 9.26 4.25
CA PHE A 106 18.89 9.37 4.36
C PHE A 106 19.50 8.20 5.14
N ILE A 107 18.94 7.85 6.29
CA ILE A 107 19.43 6.72 7.10
C ILE A 107 19.27 5.41 6.34
N PHE A 108 18.04 5.10 5.89
CA PHE A 108 17.78 3.85 5.17
C PHE A 108 18.56 3.78 3.85
N GLY A 109 18.57 4.87 3.08
CA GLY A 109 19.29 4.95 1.81
C GLY A 109 20.79 4.76 1.98
N SER A 110 21.41 5.45 2.96
CA SER A 110 22.85 5.33 3.22
C SER A 110 23.23 3.93 3.70
N VAL A 111 22.49 3.38 4.67
CA VAL A 111 22.75 2.01 5.18
C VAL A 111 22.61 0.99 4.06
N SER A 112 21.52 1.05 3.30
CA SER A 112 21.29 0.13 2.19
C SER A 112 22.30 0.30 1.05
N PHE A 113 22.80 1.53 0.83
CA PHE A 113 23.81 1.80 -0.20
C PHE A 113 25.19 1.24 0.19
N ILE A 114 25.58 1.37 1.45
CA ILE A 114 26.86 0.85 1.96
C ILE A 114 26.90 -0.68 1.90
N PHE A 115 25.82 -1.34 2.29
CA PHE A 115 25.72 -2.80 2.31
C PHE A 115 25.01 -3.40 1.09
N LEU A 116 24.93 -2.65 -0.03
CA LEU A 116 24.08 -3.01 -1.16
C LEU A 116 24.41 -4.39 -1.74
N ASP A 117 25.70 -4.67 -1.96
CA ASP A 117 26.12 -5.95 -2.54
C ASP A 117 25.81 -7.14 -1.61
N ASP A 118 26.05 -6.96 -0.32
CA ASP A 118 25.77 -8.00 0.68
C ASP A 118 24.27 -8.28 0.76
N ILE A 119 23.44 -7.22 0.74
CA ILE A 119 21.98 -7.32 0.74
C ILE A 119 21.48 -8.02 -0.54
N LEU A 120 21.99 -7.64 -1.71
CA LEU A 120 21.59 -8.26 -2.97
C LEU A 120 22.02 -9.73 -3.06
N ARG A 121 23.23 -10.06 -2.59
CA ARG A 121 23.68 -11.46 -2.49
C ARG A 121 22.84 -12.27 -1.51
N PHE A 122 22.46 -11.68 -0.38
CA PHE A 122 21.54 -12.31 0.57
C PHE A 122 20.17 -12.62 -0.06
N PHE A 123 19.70 -11.77 -0.97
CA PHE A 123 18.46 -11.99 -1.72
C PHE A 123 18.64 -12.89 -2.96
N GLY A 124 19.83 -13.46 -3.18
CA GLY A 124 20.07 -14.47 -4.21
C GLY A 124 20.72 -13.95 -5.48
N ALA A 125 21.40 -12.78 -5.45
CA ALA A 125 22.15 -12.29 -6.60
C ALA A 125 23.33 -13.20 -6.91
N SER A 126 23.39 -13.69 -8.14
CA SER A 126 24.57 -14.37 -8.70
C SER A 126 25.61 -13.34 -9.19
N ASN A 127 26.81 -13.80 -9.56
CA ASN A 127 27.82 -12.90 -10.15
C ASN A 127 27.33 -12.25 -11.45
N ASP A 128 26.45 -12.91 -12.21
CA ASP A 128 25.93 -12.41 -13.49
C ASP A 128 24.78 -11.42 -13.31
N THR A 129 23.91 -11.60 -12.30
CA THR A 129 22.75 -10.74 -12.05
C THR A 129 23.06 -9.57 -11.11
N LEU A 130 24.08 -9.68 -10.27
CA LEU A 130 24.48 -8.64 -9.32
C LEU A 130 24.74 -7.26 -9.96
N PRO A 131 25.45 -7.14 -11.10
CA PRO A 131 25.69 -5.85 -11.73
C PRO A 131 24.38 -5.12 -12.07
N TYR A 132 23.42 -5.83 -12.67
CA TYR A 132 22.12 -5.27 -13.04
C TYR A 132 21.30 -4.83 -11.82
N ALA A 133 21.23 -5.69 -10.80
CA ALA A 133 20.53 -5.37 -9.55
C ALA A 133 21.17 -4.18 -8.83
N ARG A 134 22.51 -4.13 -8.79
CA ARG A 134 23.28 -3.02 -8.21
C ARG A 134 23.01 -1.72 -8.95
N ASP A 135 23.14 -1.73 -10.28
CA ASP A 135 22.96 -0.55 -11.13
C ASP A 135 21.58 0.07 -10.96
N PHE A 136 20.54 -0.76 -10.88
CA PHE A 136 19.18 -0.31 -10.60
C PHE A 136 19.04 0.29 -9.20
N MET A 137 19.46 -0.47 -8.18
CA MET A 137 19.25 -0.09 -6.78
C MET A 137 20.08 1.10 -6.34
N GLN A 138 21.28 1.30 -6.88
CA GLN A 138 22.09 2.50 -6.58
C GLN A 138 21.32 3.78 -6.91
N VAL A 139 20.72 3.84 -8.10
CA VAL A 139 19.94 5.01 -8.53
C VAL A 139 18.69 5.18 -7.67
N ILE A 140 17.95 4.09 -7.38
CA ILE A 140 16.75 4.14 -6.54
C ILE A 140 17.08 4.60 -5.12
N LEU A 141 18.16 4.07 -4.51
CA LEU A 141 18.55 4.44 -3.14
C LEU A 141 18.98 5.91 -3.05
N LEU A 142 19.69 6.42 -4.04
CA LEU A 142 20.00 7.86 -4.15
C LEU A 142 18.73 8.71 -4.31
N GLY A 143 17.70 8.17 -4.97
CA GLY A 143 16.39 8.80 -5.15
C GLY A 143 15.45 8.70 -3.95
N THR A 144 15.77 7.91 -2.90
CA THR A 144 14.85 7.72 -1.75
C THR A 144 14.38 9.01 -1.07
N PRO A 145 15.18 10.08 -0.91
CA PRO A 145 14.71 11.34 -0.36
C PRO A 145 13.60 11.97 -1.20
N VAL A 146 13.70 11.86 -2.53
CA VAL A 146 12.68 12.34 -3.47
C VAL A 146 11.41 11.51 -3.36
N THR A 147 11.55 10.19 -3.40
CA THR A 147 10.44 9.23 -3.29
C THR A 147 9.65 9.40 -1.99
N TYR A 148 10.35 9.44 -0.86
CA TYR A 148 9.71 9.54 0.46
C TYR A 148 9.01 10.89 0.65
N THR A 149 9.63 11.97 0.19
CA THR A 149 9.03 13.31 0.23
C THR A 149 7.78 13.36 -0.65
N MET A 150 7.86 12.88 -1.87
CA MET A 150 6.73 12.87 -2.80
C MET A 150 5.55 12.07 -2.25
N ILE A 151 5.76 10.82 -1.86
CA ILE A 151 4.70 9.95 -1.35
C ILE A 151 4.16 10.46 -0.01
N GLY A 152 5.04 10.85 0.91
CA GLY A 152 4.67 11.34 2.24
C GLY A 152 3.77 12.58 2.17
N LEU A 153 4.18 13.58 1.41
CA LEU A 153 3.41 14.80 1.24
C LEU A 153 2.15 14.59 0.38
N ASN A 154 2.18 13.70 -0.63
CA ASN A 154 1.01 13.38 -1.44
C ASN A 154 -0.12 12.76 -0.59
N ASN A 155 0.22 11.90 0.37
CA ASN A 155 -0.76 11.34 1.31
C ASN A 155 -1.33 12.41 2.25
N ILE A 156 -0.53 13.36 2.73
CA ILE A 156 -1.02 14.50 3.51
C ILE A 156 -1.90 15.40 2.64
N MET A 157 -1.55 15.65 1.39
CA MET A 157 -2.36 16.43 0.46
C MET A 157 -3.77 15.84 0.29
N ARG A 158 -3.87 14.52 0.16
CA ARG A 158 -5.16 13.79 0.15
C ARG A 158 -5.90 13.96 1.47
N ALA A 159 -5.21 13.78 2.59
CA ALA A 159 -5.76 13.87 3.94
C ALA A 159 -6.28 15.27 4.31
N THR A 160 -5.72 16.32 3.69
CA THR A 160 -6.07 17.72 3.94
C THR A 160 -7.14 18.29 2.98
N GLY A 161 -7.80 17.44 2.18
CA GLY A 161 -8.94 17.86 1.37
C GLY A 161 -8.68 17.99 -0.13
N TYR A 162 -7.56 17.50 -0.65
CA TYR A 162 -7.20 17.63 -2.07
C TYR A 162 -6.98 16.27 -2.77
N PRO A 163 -7.98 15.33 -2.75
CA PRO A 163 -7.80 13.99 -3.31
C PRO A 163 -7.56 14.00 -4.83
N LYS A 164 -8.21 14.90 -5.56
CA LYS A 164 -8.00 15.05 -7.02
C LYS A 164 -6.60 15.51 -7.36
N LYS A 165 -6.03 16.46 -6.59
CA LYS A 165 -4.64 16.91 -6.80
C LYS A 165 -3.64 15.80 -6.48
N ALA A 166 -3.90 15.00 -5.44
CA ALA A 166 -3.08 13.85 -5.09
C ALA A 166 -3.10 12.77 -6.18
N MET A 167 -4.25 12.51 -6.80
CA MET A 167 -4.36 11.62 -7.96
C MET A 167 -3.57 12.17 -9.15
N LEU A 168 -3.73 13.46 -9.46
CA LEU A 168 -3.00 14.10 -10.56
C LEU A 168 -1.49 14.01 -10.39
N THR A 169 -0.97 14.16 -9.15
CA THR A 169 0.44 13.93 -8.86
C THR A 169 0.88 12.54 -9.29
N SER A 170 0.15 11.49 -8.90
CA SER A 170 0.46 10.11 -9.27
C SER A 170 0.37 9.91 -10.79
N MET A 171 -0.64 10.47 -11.45
CA MET A 171 -0.78 10.40 -12.91
C MET A 171 0.39 11.08 -13.64
N VAL A 172 0.75 12.29 -13.24
CA VAL A 172 1.89 13.03 -13.82
C VAL A 172 3.17 12.22 -13.65
N THR A 173 3.43 11.67 -12.47
CA THR A 173 4.61 10.84 -12.20
C THR A 173 4.66 9.63 -13.13
N VAL A 174 3.55 8.92 -13.29
CA VAL A 174 3.49 7.73 -14.16
C VAL A 174 3.63 8.09 -15.63
N VAL A 175 2.94 9.13 -16.10
CA VAL A 175 3.04 9.58 -17.51
C VAL A 175 4.46 10.02 -17.82
N CYS A 176 5.09 10.82 -16.95
CA CYS A 176 6.49 11.22 -17.13
C CYS A 176 7.42 10.00 -17.21
N ASN A 177 7.20 9.00 -16.35
CA ASN A 177 8.03 7.79 -16.39
C ASN A 177 7.84 6.99 -17.69
N ILE A 178 6.61 6.76 -18.14
CA ILE A 178 6.32 6.07 -19.41
C ILE A 178 6.99 6.76 -20.60
N ILE A 179 7.15 8.08 -20.54
CA ILE A 179 7.83 8.85 -21.61
C ILE A 179 9.36 8.77 -21.43
N LEU A 180 9.87 8.94 -20.21
CA LEU A 180 11.30 9.03 -19.95
C LEU A 180 12.01 7.67 -19.98
N ALA A 181 11.34 6.59 -19.54
CA ALA A 181 11.97 5.27 -19.49
C ALA A 181 12.44 4.78 -20.86
N PRO A 182 11.63 4.80 -21.95
CA PRO A 182 12.11 4.44 -23.27
C PRO A 182 13.28 5.31 -23.78
N ILE A 183 13.25 6.61 -23.47
CA ILE A 183 14.31 7.54 -23.88
C ILE A 183 15.64 7.15 -23.23
N PHE A 184 15.64 6.91 -21.91
CA PHE A 184 16.87 6.58 -21.21
C PHE A 184 17.35 5.14 -21.47
N ILE A 185 16.42 4.20 -21.66
CA ILE A 185 16.78 2.81 -21.92
C ILE A 185 17.29 2.63 -23.36
N PHE A 186 16.55 3.14 -24.37
CA PHE A 186 16.80 2.83 -25.78
C PHE A 186 17.60 3.91 -26.50
N GLN A 187 17.35 5.21 -26.25
CA GLN A 187 18.05 6.28 -26.98
C GLN A 187 19.38 6.64 -26.34
N PHE A 188 19.46 6.68 -25.01
CA PHE A 188 20.71 6.96 -24.30
C PHE A 188 21.53 5.70 -23.98
N ASP A 189 20.96 4.52 -24.22
CA ASP A 189 21.60 3.21 -23.97
C ASP A 189 22.08 3.03 -22.51
N TRP A 190 21.32 3.62 -21.56
CA TRP A 190 21.63 3.50 -20.13
C TRP A 190 21.10 2.19 -19.51
N GLY A 191 20.42 1.36 -20.30
CA GLY A 191 19.91 0.07 -19.86
C GLY A 191 19.07 0.18 -18.58
N ILE A 192 19.37 -0.69 -17.61
CA ILE A 192 18.59 -0.76 -16.36
C ILE A 192 18.78 0.49 -15.48
N ARG A 193 19.93 1.18 -15.54
CA ARG A 193 20.14 2.49 -14.90
C ARG A 193 19.19 3.53 -15.46
N GLY A 194 18.92 3.46 -16.78
CA GLY A 194 17.99 4.36 -17.46
C GLY A 194 16.56 4.23 -16.90
N ALA A 195 16.09 3.01 -16.68
CA ALA A 195 14.78 2.76 -16.05
C ALA A 195 14.70 3.36 -14.63
N ALA A 196 15.70 3.09 -13.79
CA ALA A 196 15.77 3.64 -12.44
C ALA A 196 15.82 5.19 -12.43
N THR A 197 16.60 5.78 -13.34
CA THR A 197 16.73 7.24 -13.49
C THR A 197 15.41 7.86 -13.93
N ALA A 198 14.70 7.25 -14.89
CA ALA A 198 13.37 7.70 -15.31
C ALA A 198 12.40 7.72 -14.15
N THR A 199 12.43 6.69 -13.31
CA THR A 199 11.60 6.59 -12.09
C THR A 199 11.90 7.74 -11.12
N VAL A 200 13.17 7.98 -10.80
CA VAL A 200 13.57 9.03 -9.84
C VAL A 200 13.23 10.42 -10.37
N ILE A 201 13.48 10.70 -11.66
CA ILE A 201 13.14 12.00 -12.28
C ILE A 201 11.63 12.23 -12.29
N SER A 202 10.84 11.21 -12.62
CA SER A 202 9.39 11.31 -12.61
C SER A 202 8.84 11.58 -11.21
N GLN A 203 9.41 10.92 -10.20
CA GLN A 203 9.08 11.17 -8.79
C GLN A 203 9.55 12.57 -8.34
N PHE A 204 10.67 13.07 -8.85
CA PHE A 204 11.13 14.43 -8.60
C PHE A 204 10.14 15.47 -9.13
N ILE A 205 9.61 15.28 -10.34
CA ILE A 205 8.54 16.14 -10.89
C ILE A 205 7.30 16.10 -9.98
N GLY A 206 6.90 14.91 -9.54
CA GLY A 206 5.80 14.75 -8.57
C GLY A 206 6.09 15.44 -7.24
N MET A 207 7.31 15.34 -6.72
CA MET A 207 7.74 16.00 -5.49
C MET A 207 7.64 17.52 -5.62
N VAL A 208 8.16 18.10 -6.70
CA VAL A 208 8.06 19.55 -6.97
C VAL A 208 6.59 19.98 -7.01
N TRP A 209 5.73 19.20 -7.67
CA TRP A 209 4.29 19.48 -7.72
C TRP A 209 3.66 19.51 -6.32
N VAL A 210 3.92 18.51 -5.48
CA VAL A 210 3.33 18.42 -4.13
C VAL A 210 3.90 19.49 -3.22
N VAL A 211 5.22 19.73 -3.24
CA VAL A 211 5.86 20.78 -2.43
C VAL A 211 5.32 22.15 -2.82
N SER A 212 5.19 22.43 -4.13
CA SER A 212 4.61 23.69 -4.61
C SER A 212 3.19 23.92 -4.09
N HIS A 213 2.38 22.86 -3.97
CA HIS A 213 1.05 22.96 -3.37
C HIS A 213 1.09 23.42 -1.92
N PHE A 214 1.99 22.88 -1.10
CA PHE A 214 2.11 23.27 0.31
C PHE A 214 2.81 24.62 0.55
N LEU A 215 3.44 25.19 -0.47
CA LEU A 215 3.97 26.55 -0.44
C LEU A 215 2.92 27.61 -0.83
N GLN A 216 1.83 27.22 -1.48
CA GLN A 216 0.77 28.14 -1.91
C GLN A 216 -0.04 28.68 -0.72
N LYS A 217 -0.42 29.97 -0.79
CA LYS A 217 -1.25 30.63 0.24
C LYS A 217 -2.68 30.05 0.31
N THR A 218 -3.12 29.34 -0.72
CA THR A 218 -4.46 28.74 -0.82
C THR A 218 -4.57 27.38 -0.15
N SER A 219 -3.45 26.75 0.23
CA SER A 219 -3.46 25.46 0.94
C SER A 219 -3.94 25.63 2.38
N VAL A 220 -4.76 24.68 2.84
CA VAL A 220 -5.29 24.64 4.23
C VAL A 220 -4.16 24.53 5.24
N VAL A 221 -3.19 23.66 4.95
CA VAL A 221 -1.98 23.43 5.74
C VAL A 221 -0.80 23.83 4.86
N ARG A 222 0.17 24.56 5.41
CA ARG A 222 1.29 25.12 4.65
C ARG A 222 2.62 24.81 5.29
N LEU A 223 3.66 24.66 4.48
CA LEU A 223 5.02 24.65 4.96
C LEU A 223 5.43 26.07 5.40
N GLN A 224 5.59 26.27 6.70
CA GLN A 224 5.97 27.55 7.29
C GLN A 224 7.38 27.47 7.87
N ARG A 225 8.11 28.61 7.85
CA ARG A 225 9.41 28.70 8.53
C ARG A 225 9.19 28.59 10.04
N GLY A 226 9.91 27.68 10.70
CA GLY A 226 9.82 27.47 12.17
C GLY A 226 9.14 26.15 12.58
N PHE A 227 8.25 25.57 11.78
CA PHE A 227 7.64 24.25 12.07
C PHE A 227 8.50 23.05 11.66
N TRP A 228 9.71 23.28 11.16
CA TRP A 228 10.67 22.26 10.72
C TRP A 228 11.36 21.52 11.87
N LYS A 229 11.24 21.99 13.11
CA LYS A 229 11.86 21.35 14.27
C LYS A 229 11.15 20.04 14.57
N MET A 230 11.91 18.94 14.54
CA MET A 230 11.39 17.60 14.86
C MET A 230 10.93 17.53 16.33
N LYS A 231 9.62 17.35 16.54
CA LYS A 231 9.03 17.18 17.86
C LYS A 231 8.90 15.71 18.19
N LYS A 232 9.63 15.21 19.20
CA LYS A 232 9.62 13.79 19.60
C LYS A 232 8.22 13.23 19.77
N ARG A 233 7.27 13.99 20.33
CA ARG A 233 5.87 13.58 20.52
C ARG A 233 5.16 13.31 19.18
N ILE A 234 5.35 14.18 18.19
CA ILE A 234 4.73 14.04 16.86
C ILE A 234 5.33 12.85 16.12
N ILE A 235 6.66 12.73 16.14
CA ILE A 235 7.36 11.62 15.49
C ILE A 235 6.97 10.26 16.12
N SER A 236 6.92 10.20 17.45
CA SER A 236 6.46 8.98 18.13
C SER A 236 5.03 8.59 17.73
N SER A 237 4.14 9.58 17.56
CA SER A 237 2.77 9.33 17.09
C SER A 237 2.75 8.86 15.64
N ILE A 238 3.55 9.47 14.74
CA ILE A 238 3.71 9.07 13.35
C ILE A 238 4.20 7.63 13.27
N LEU A 239 5.27 7.29 14.00
CA LEU A 239 5.82 5.94 14.06
C LEU A 239 4.81 4.93 14.59
N SER A 240 4.13 5.25 15.68
CA SER A 240 3.15 4.35 16.30
C SER A 240 2.04 3.94 15.32
N ILE A 241 1.47 4.89 14.59
CA ILE A 241 0.41 4.63 13.61
C ILE A 241 0.97 3.96 12.35
N GLY A 242 2.11 4.43 11.86
CA GLY A 242 2.75 3.91 10.66
C GLY A 242 3.40 2.54 10.83
N MET A 243 3.60 2.07 12.06
CA MET A 243 4.14 0.73 12.33
C MET A 243 3.25 -0.38 11.77
N SER A 244 1.92 -0.18 11.71
CA SER A 244 0.97 -1.17 11.16
C SER A 244 1.24 -1.48 9.69
N PRO A 245 1.21 -0.52 8.74
CA PRO A 245 1.52 -0.79 7.35
C PRO A 245 2.99 -1.18 7.12
N PHE A 246 3.92 -0.69 7.95
CA PHE A 246 5.32 -1.11 7.90
C PHE A 246 5.47 -2.61 8.16
N LEU A 247 4.97 -3.08 9.30
CA LEU A 247 5.03 -4.49 9.68
C LEU A 247 4.27 -5.38 8.70
N MET A 248 3.15 -4.91 8.16
CA MET A 248 2.39 -5.63 7.14
C MET A 248 3.24 -5.86 5.87
N ASN A 249 3.93 -4.83 5.37
CA ASN A 249 4.80 -4.97 4.19
C ASN A 249 6.01 -5.88 4.46
N VAL A 250 6.68 -5.72 5.61
CA VAL A 250 7.83 -6.56 5.97
C VAL A 250 7.41 -8.03 6.12
N THR A 251 6.31 -8.28 6.81
CA THR A 251 5.81 -9.65 7.00
C THR A 251 5.35 -10.27 5.68
N ALA A 252 4.76 -9.48 4.77
CA ALA A 252 4.37 -9.97 3.45
C ALA A 252 5.58 -10.49 2.66
N CYS A 253 6.74 -9.84 2.75
CA CYS A 253 7.97 -10.33 2.11
C CYS A 253 8.39 -11.70 2.66
N VAL A 254 8.35 -11.88 3.98
CA VAL A 254 8.69 -13.16 4.62
C VAL A 254 7.70 -14.27 4.22
N ILE A 255 6.41 -13.95 4.19
CA ILE A 255 5.37 -14.93 3.80
C ILE A 255 5.55 -15.39 2.36
N VAL A 256 5.87 -14.50 1.42
CA VAL A 256 6.10 -14.87 0.01
C VAL A 256 7.25 -15.89 -0.10
N ILE A 257 8.33 -15.72 0.65
CA ILE A 257 9.45 -16.67 0.65
C ILE A 257 8.99 -18.05 1.16
N ILE A 258 8.22 -18.08 2.26
CA ILE A 258 7.73 -19.33 2.84
C ILE A 258 6.74 -20.03 1.91
N VAL A 259 5.82 -19.26 1.29
CA VAL A 259 4.87 -19.80 0.31
C VAL A 259 5.61 -20.41 -0.88
N ASN A 260 6.58 -19.70 -1.46
CA ASN A 260 7.34 -20.22 -2.59
C ASN A 260 8.13 -21.49 -2.24
N ASN A 261 8.75 -21.55 -1.07
CA ASN A 261 9.44 -22.76 -0.61
C ASN A 261 8.46 -23.94 -0.42
N SER A 262 7.28 -23.69 0.15
CA SER A 262 6.26 -24.72 0.32
C SER A 262 5.73 -25.18 -1.04
N LEU A 263 5.47 -24.27 -2.00
CA LEU A 263 5.03 -24.59 -3.34
C LEU A 263 6.06 -25.43 -4.09
N GLN A 264 7.35 -25.07 -3.98
CA GLN A 264 8.45 -25.83 -4.56
C GLN A 264 8.49 -27.27 -4.04
N GLN A 265 8.31 -27.44 -2.73
CA GLN A 265 8.38 -28.74 -2.07
C GLN A 265 7.19 -29.65 -2.43
N TYR A 266 5.96 -29.11 -2.53
CA TYR A 266 4.75 -29.92 -2.66
C TYR A 266 4.14 -29.93 -4.07
N GLY A 267 4.55 -29.02 -4.96
CA GLY A 267 3.97 -28.91 -6.30
C GLY A 267 4.96 -28.49 -7.40
N GLY A 268 6.24 -28.30 -7.08
CA GLY A 268 7.29 -27.92 -8.03
C GLY A 268 7.06 -26.58 -8.73
N ASP A 269 7.73 -26.39 -9.85
CA ASP A 269 7.74 -25.12 -10.59
C ASP A 269 6.35 -24.74 -11.14
N MET A 270 5.54 -25.74 -11.52
CA MET A 270 4.17 -25.51 -12.01
C MET A 270 3.28 -24.88 -10.92
N ALA A 271 3.41 -25.32 -9.67
CA ALA A 271 2.66 -24.74 -8.55
C ALA A 271 3.10 -23.30 -8.25
N ILE A 272 4.38 -22.97 -8.38
CA ILE A 272 4.89 -21.58 -8.26
C ILE A 272 4.31 -20.72 -9.39
N GLY A 273 4.27 -21.23 -10.61
CA GLY A 273 3.64 -20.55 -11.75
C GLY A 273 2.15 -20.28 -11.51
N ALA A 274 1.41 -21.29 -11.04
CA ALA A 274 0.00 -21.18 -10.69
C ALA A 274 -0.23 -20.13 -9.59
N TYR A 275 0.59 -20.14 -8.53
CA TYR A 275 0.55 -19.10 -7.48
C TYR A 275 0.80 -17.70 -8.02
N GLY A 276 1.72 -17.55 -8.97
CA GLY A 276 1.98 -16.29 -9.64
C GLY A 276 0.72 -15.73 -10.32
N ILE A 277 -0.06 -16.56 -10.99
CA ILE A 277 -1.33 -16.19 -11.62
C ILE A 277 -2.36 -15.80 -10.55
N ILE A 278 -2.55 -16.64 -9.53
CA ILE A 278 -3.49 -16.40 -8.43
C ILE A 278 -3.17 -15.10 -7.70
N ASN A 279 -1.91 -14.90 -7.35
CA ASN A 279 -1.47 -13.71 -6.61
C ASN A 279 -1.72 -12.42 -7.40
N ARG A 280 -1.49 -12.41 -8.72
CA ARG A 280 -1.76 -11.23 -9.57
C ARG A 280 -3.24 -10.85 -9.56
N LEU A 281 -4.13 -11.83 -9.59
CA LEU A 281 -5.57 -11.62 -9.51
C LEU A 281 -5.99 -11.06 -8.14
N LEU A 282 -5.51 -11.69 -7.05
CA LEU A 282 -5.85 -11.27 -5.70
C LEU A 282 -5.33 -9.85 -5.40
N VAL A 283 -4.09 -9.55 -5.81
CA VAL A 283 -3.47 -8.22 -5.62
C VAL A 283 -4.26 -7.13 -6.32
N LEU A 284 -4.79 -7.39 -7.52
CA LEU A 284 -5.63 -6.41 -8.24
C LEU A 284 -6.83 -5.95 -7.39
N TYR A 285 -7.60 -6.90 -6.85
CA TYR A 285 -8.76 -6.58 -6.00
C TYR A 285 -8.36 -5.95 -4.67
N VAL A 286 -7.28 -6.43 -4.06
CA VAL A 286 -6.73 -5.85 -2.83
C VAL A 286 -6.33 -4.38 -3.05
N MET A 287 -5.71 -4.04 -4.19
CA MET A 287 -5.33 -2.67 -4.53
C MET A 287 -6.56 -1.75 -4.68
N ILE A 288 -7.66 -2.25 -5.25
CA ILE A 288 -8.92 -1.50 -5.33
C ILE A 288 -9.48 -1.23 -3.93
N VAL A 289 -9.49 -2.23 -3.05
CA VAL A 289 -9.94 -2.07 -1.65
C VAL A 289 -9.02 -1.14 -0.87
N LEU A 290 -7.70 -1.21 -1.08
CA LEU A 290 -6.75 -0.26 -0.47
C LEU A 290 -6.99 1.17 -0.96
N GLY A 291 -7.26 1.37 -2.24
CA GLY A 291 -7.67 2.67 -2.78
C GLY A 291 -8.97 3.19 -2.13
N LEU A 292 -9.95 2.31 -1.90
CA LEU A 292 -11.17 2.63 -1.16
C LEU A 292 -10.85 3.07 0.28
N THR A 293 -9.99 2.35 0.99
CA THR A 293 -9.60 2.70 2.38
C THR A 293 -8.78 3.97 2.46
N MET A 294 -7.94 4.26 1.46
CA MET A 294 -7.23 5.54 1.34
C MET A 294 -8.20 6.73 1.17
N GLY A 295 -9.36 6.50 0.55
CA GLY A 295 -10.45 7.49 0.50
C GLY A 295 -11.20 7.61 1.83
N MET A 296 -11.41 6.52 2.53
CA MET A 296 -12.04 6.49 3.86
C MET A 296 -11.22 7.24 4.92
N GLN A 297 -9.90 7.09 4.92
CA GLN A 297 -8.99 7.56 5.95
C GLN A 297 -9.17 9.05 6.30
N PRO A 298 -9.15 10.02 5.36
CA PRO A 298 -9.34 11.43 5.69
C PRO A 298 -10.75 11.73 6.23
N ILE A 299 -11.78 11.03 5.75
CA ILE A 299 -13.16 11.22 6.20
C ILE A 299 -13.31 10.76 7.64
N VAL A 300 -12.82 9.56 7.95
CA VAL A 300 -12.86 8.97 9.30
C VAL A 300 -11.98 9.79 10.25
N GLY A 301 -10.72 10.09 9.88
CA GLY A 301 -9.79 10.83 10.73
C GLY A 301 -10.32 12.22 11.10
N TYR A 302 -10.83 12.98 10.13
CA TYR A 302 -11.42 14.29 10.36
C TYR A 302 -12.65 14.22 11.29
N ASN A 303 -13.63 13.34 10.98
CA ASN A 303 -14.84 13.24 11.78
C ASN A 303 -14.57 12.68 13.19
N PHE A 304 -13.54 11.84 13.34
CA PHE A 304 -13.10 11.34 14.65
C PHE A 304 -12.49 12.48 15.48
N GLY A 305 -11.59 13.31 14.91
CA GLY A 305 -11.06 14.50 15.57
C GLY A 305 -12.15 15.52 15.92
N ALA A 306 -13.16 15.69 15.06
CA ALA A 306 -14.32 16.56 15.29
C ALA A 306 -15.37 15.96 16.23
N GLN A 307 -15.13 14.78 16.84
CA GLN A 307 -16.07 14.06 17.74
C GLN A 307 -17.43 13.71 17.10
N LYS A 308 -17.50 13.65 15.75
CA LYS A 308 -18.72 13.32 15.00
C LYS A 308 -18.83 11.79 14.81
N HIS A 309 -19.07 11.06 15.92
CA HIS A 309 -19.02 9.61 15.94
C HIS A 309 -20.06 8.94 15.01
N ASP A 310 -21.23 9.54 14.82
CA ASP A 310 -22.24 9.01 13.90
C ASP A 310 -21.76 9.02 12.45
N ARG A 311 -21.04 10.07 12.05
CA ARG A 311 -20.43 10.14 10.71
C ARG A 311 -19.29 9.14 10.56
N VAL A 312 -18.51 8.90 11.62
CA VAL A 312 -17.45 7.87 11.65
C VAL A 312 -18.07 6.49 11.42
N LYS A 313 -19.14 6.12 12.19
CA LYS A 313 -19.85 4.85 12.05
C LYS A 313 -20.47 4.68 10.65
N ALA A 314 -21.12 5.73 10.14
CA ALA A 314 -21.73 5.69 8.82
C ALA A 314 -20.69 5.55 7.69
N THR A 315 -19.55 6.23 7.80
CA THR A 315 -18.43 6.09 6.84
C THR A 315 -17.88 4.67 6.87
N LEU A 316 -17.62 4.13 8.05
CA LEU A 316 -17.14 2.76 8.22
C LEU A 316 -18.10 1.74 7.60
N ARG A 317 -19.41 1.84 7.93
CA ARG A 317 -20.43 0.94 7.39
C ARG A 317 -20.47 0.96 5.86
N LEU A 318 -20.51 2.15 5.25
CA LEU A 318 -20.51 2.30 3.80
C LEU A 318 -19.25 1.75 3.16
N THR A 319 -18.10 1.97 3.77
CA THR A 319 -16.81 1.46 3.26
C THR A 319 -16.73 -0.06 3.37
N ILE A 320 -17.23 -0.66 4.47
CA ILE A 320 -17.32 -2.13 4.60
C ILE A 320 -18.20 -2.70 3.49
N ILE A 321 -19.40 -2.14 3.27
CA ILE A 321 -20.31 -2.60 2.22
C ILE A 321 -19.62 -2.51 0.85
N ALA A 322 -19.02 -1.38 0.53
CA ALA A 322 -18.30 -1.19 -0.73
C ALA A 322 -17.12 -2.18 -0.87
N GLY A 323 -16.34 -2.39 0.18
CA GLY A 323 -15.23 -3.35 0.19
C GLY A 323 -15.70 -4.79 -0.04
N VAL A 324 -16.78 -5.20 0.64
CA VAL A 324 -17.40 -6.52 0.45
C VAL A 324 -17.95 -6.66 -0.97
N CYS A 325 -18.60 -5.64 -1.53
CA CYS A 325 -19.09 -5.68 -2.91
C CYS A 325 -17.94 -5.87 -3.92
N ILE A 326 -16.84 -5.14 -3.75
CA ILE A 326 -15.66 -5.24 -4.62
C ILE A 326 -15.08 -6.66 -4.55
N THR A 327 -14.84 -7.19 -3.35
CA THR A 327 -14.27 -8.53 -3.20
C THR A 327 -15.24 -9.64 -3.57
N SER A 328 -16.56 -9.45 -3.39
CA SER A 328 -17.59 -10.38 -3.87
C SER A 328 -17.65 -10.44 -5.40
N THR A 329 -17.44 -9.31 -6.08
CA THR A 329 -17.32 -9.30 -7.55
C THR A 329 -16.11 -10.12 -7.98
N GLY A 330 -14.97 -9.95 -7.31
CA GLY A 330 -13.77 -10.77 -7.55
C GLY A 330 -14.00 -12.25 -7.30
N PHE A 331 -14.67 -12.60 -6.22
CA PHE A 331 -15.07 -13.95 -5.90
C PHE A 331 -15.93 -14.57 -7.02
N LEU A 332 -17.01 -13.89 -7.41
CA LEU A 332 -17.92 -14.37 -8.45
C LEU A 332 -17.21 -14.58 -9.79
N ILE A 333 -16.35 -13.64 -10.20
CA ILE A 333 -15.62 -13.75 -11.47
C ILE A 333 -14.65 -14.92 -11.43
N CYS A 334 -13.89 -15.08 -10.34
CA CYS A 334 -12.93 -16.16 -10.18
C CYS A 334 -13.60 -17.55 -10.02
N GLU A 335 -14.80 -17.61 -9.42
CA GLU A 335 -15.52 -18.87 -9.23
C GLU A 335 -16.25 -19.31 -10.50
N LEU A 336 -16.83 -18.37 -11.26
CA LEU A 336 -17.60 -18.67 -12.47
C LEU A 336 -16.71 -18.92 -13.69
N PHE A 337 -15.56 -18.24 -13.78
CA PHE A 337 -14.69 -18.28 -14.97
C PHE A 337 -13.22 -18.58 -14.64
N PRO A 338 -12.88 -19.54 -13.74
CA PRO A 338 -11.51 -19.75 -13.28
C PRO A 338 -10.57 -20.15 -14.43
N HIS A 339 -11.00 -21.02 -15.33
CA HIS A 339 -10.23 -21.45 -16.48
C HIS A 339 -9.98 -20.31 -17.47
N ALA A 340 -11.00 -19.53 -17.83
CA ALA A 340 -10.86 -18.42 -18.76
C ALA A 340 -9.91 -17.33 -18.21
N ILE A 341 -9.94 -17.08 -16.90
CA ILE A 341 -9.04 -16.11 -16.26
C ILE A 341 -7.60 -16.62 -16.25
N SER A 342 -7.39 -17.91 -15.93
CA SER A 342 -6.06 -18.51 -15.94
C SER A 342 -5.48 -18.55 -17.36
N ALA A 343 -6.30 -18.82 -18.37
CA ALA A 343 -5.92 -18.82 -19.79
C ALA A 343 -5.49 -17.44 -20.33
N ILE A 344 -5.85 -16.34 -19.66
CA ILE A 344 -5.31 -15.00 -20.04
C ILE A 344 -3.79 -14.93 -19.83
N PHE A 345 -3.25 -15.69 -18.87
CA PHE A 345 -1.84 -15.60 -18.48
C PHE A 345 -0.94 -16.64 -19.13
N THR A 346 -1.49 -17.76 -19.57
CA THR A 346 -0.73 -18.87 -20.14
C THR A 346 -1.60 -19.70 -21.11
N SER A 347 -0.91 -20.40 -22.05
CA SER A 347 -1.54 -21.37 -22.95
C SER A 347 -1.27 -22.82 -22.54
N ASP A 348 -0.58 -23.03 -21.42
CA ASP A 348 -0.24 -24.35 -20.90
C ASP A 348 -1.45 -24.90 -20.11
N GLU A 349 -2.06 -25.97 -20.61
CA GLU A 349 -3.27 -26.59 -20.05
C GLU A 349 -3.05 -27.09 -18.62
N GLU A 350 -1.91 -27.71 -18.32
CA GLU A 350 -1.61 -28.22 -16.99
C GLU A 350 -1.50 -27.07 -15.97
N LEU A 351 -0.84 -25.98 -16.35
CA LEU A 351 -0.72 -24.78 -15.52
C LEU A 351 -2.09 -24.10 -15.33
N ILE A 352 -2.94 -24.07 -16.37
CA ILE A 352 -4.29 -23.53 -16.30
C ILE A 352 -5.14 -24.32 -15.30
N ASP A 353 -5.06 -25.66 -15.33
CA ASP A 353 -5.84 -26.54 -14.44
C ASP A 353 -5.42 -26.34 -12.96
N ILE A 354 -4.11 -26.34 -12.69
CA ILE A 354 -3.59 -26.09 -11.32
C ILE A 354 -4.00 -24.70 -10.82
N ALA A 355 -3.85 -23.66 -11.66
CA ALA A 355 -4.19 -22.29 -11.32
C ALA A 355 -5.72 -22.15 -11.10
N SER A 356 -6.54 -22.76 -11.94
CA SER A 356 -7.99 -22.70 -11.85
C SER A 356 -8.51 -23.35 -10.56
N ARG A 357 -7.96 -24.52 -10.19
CA ARG A 357 -8.26 -25.15 -8.91
C ARG A 357 -7.81 -24.32 -7.73
N GLY A 358 -6.57 -23.82 -7.78
CA GLY A 358 -6.00 -23.01 -6.71
C GLY A 358 -6.74 -21.69 -6.51
N VAL A 359 -7.16 -21.01 -7.59
CA VAL A 359 -7.92 -19.76 -7.53
C VAL A 359 -9.26 -19.95 -6.82
N ARG A 360 -10.02 -20.99 -7.19
CA ARG A 360 -11.34 -21.28 -6.56
C ARG A 360 -11.21 -21.49 -5.05
N ILE A 361 -10.21 -22.26 -4.63
CA ILE A 361 -9.95 -22.48 -3.20
C ILE A 361 -9.54 -21.17 -2.53
N ALA A 362 -8.59 -20.44 -3.10
CA ALA A 362 -8.05 -19.23 -2.49
C ALA A 362 -9.10 -18.12 -2.33
N VAL A 363 -10.07 -18.01 -3.26
CA VAL A 363 -11.09 -16.95 -3.19
C VAL A 363 -12.32 -17.34 -2.38
N ALA A 364 -12.44 -18.58 -1.87
CA ALA A 364 -13.66 -19.08 -1.21
C ALA A 364 -14.25 -18.15 -0.14
N ILE A 365 -13.42 -17.39 0.57
CA ILE A 365 -13.80 -16.45 1.63
C ILE A 365 -13.48 -15.00 1.24
N PHE A 366 -13.15 -14.74 0.00
CA PHE A 366 -12.72 -13.43 -0.48
C PHE A 366 -13.69 -12.28 -0.18
N PRO A 367 -15.03 -12.45 -0.17
CA PRO A 367 -15.95 -11.41 0.29
C PRO A 367 -15.65 -10.85 1.67
N LEU A 368 -15.17 -11.68 2.61
CA LEU A 368 -14.83 -11.25 3.96
C LEU A 368 -13.49 -10.50 4.04
N VAL A 369 -12.58 -10.75 3.10
CA VAL A 369 -11.27 -10.07 3.02
C VAL A 369 -11.46 -8.57 2.84
N GLY A 370 -12.43 -8.13 2.02
CA GLY A 370 -12.76 -6.72 1.85
C GLY A 370 -13.13 -6.04 3.17
N ALA A 371 -13.97 -6.66 3.96
CA ALA A 371 -14.35 -6.15 5.28
C ALA A 371 -13.15 -6.13 6.26
N GLN A 372 -12.34 -7.18 6.28
CA GLN A 372 -11.15 -7.30 7.13
C GLN A 372 -10.13 -6.17 6.85
N ILE A 373 -9.83 -5.90 5.57
CA ILE A 373 -8.94 -4.81 5.16
C ILE A 373 -9.50 -3.46 5.61
N VAL A 374 -10.79 -3.21 5.40
CA VAL A 374 -11.45 -1.96 5.80
C VAL A 374 -11.38 -1.76 7.31
N ILE A 375 -11.66 -2.80 8.11
CA ILE A 375 -11.61 -2.71 9.57
C ILE A 375 -10.19 -2.43 10.07
N GLY A 376 -9.18 -3.09 9.52
CA GLY A 376 -7.76 -2.83 9.86
C GLY A 376 -7.34 -1.38 9.60
N ASN A 377 -7.69 -0.85 8.41
CA ASN A 377 -7.41 0.53 8.03
C ASN A 377 -8.26 1.55 8.81
N PHE A 378 -9.47 1.18 9.25
CA PHE A 378 -10.29 2.02 10.12
C PHE A 378 -9.59 2.31 11.45
N PHE A 379 -9.07 1.28 12.12
CA PHE A 379 -8.32 1.48 13.38
C PHE A 379 -7.06 2.34 13.18
N GLN A 380 -6.39 2.22 12.05
CA GLN A 380 -5.29 3.09 11.66
C GLN A 380 -5.78 4.54 11.52
N SER A 381 -6.90 4.76 10.83
CA SER A 381 -7.47 6.08 10.54
C SER A 381 -7.90 6.87 11.78
N ILE A 382 -8.27 6.19 12.86
CA ILE A 382 -8.61 6.80 14.16
C ILE A 382 -7.42 6.83 15.14
N GLY A 383 -6.21 6.50 14.69
CA GLY A 383 -5.00 6.52 15.51
C GLY A 383 -4.88 5.42 16.56
N LYS A 384 -5.69 4.35 16.47
CA LYS A 384 -5.61 3.19 17.38
C LYS A 384 -4.54 2.19 16.91
N ALA A 385 -3.29 2.64 16.95
CA ALA A 385 -2.13 1.94 16.44
C ALA A 385 -2.00 0.49 16.94
N LYS A 386 -2.14 0.24 18.23
CA LYS A 386 -1.99 -1.10 18.83
C LYS A 386 -2.97 -2.11 18.23
N ILE A 387 -4.24 -1.69 18.04
CA ILE A 387 -5.28 -2.56 17.46
C ILE A 387 -4.98 -2.77 15.98
N SER A 388 -4.61 -1.73 15.25
CA SER A 388 -4.27 -1.83 13.84
C SER A 388 -3.08 -2.76 13.60
N ILE A 389 -2.00 -2.63 14.38
CA ILE A 389 -0.84 -3.53 14.34
C ILE A 389 -1.25 -4.97 14.62
N PHE A 390 -2.00 -5.19 15.70
CA PHE A 390 -2.47 -6.52 16.06
C PHE A 390 -3.25 -7.17 14.91
N LEU A 391 -4.25 -6.48 14.35
CA LEU A 391 -5.05 -7.01 13.25
C LEU A 391 -4.23 -7.26 11.97
N SER A 392 -3.27 -6.40 11.66
CA SER A 392 -2.40 -6.57 10.50
C SER A 392 -1.50 -7.79 10.62
N LEU A 393 -0.93 -8.04 11.79
CA LEU A 393 -0.03 -9.16 12.05
C LEU A 393 -0.76 -10.48 12.28
N THR A 394 -1.96 -10.43 12.85
CA THR A 394 -2.75 -11.62 13.19
C THR A 394 -3.01 -12.48 11.96
N ARG A 395 -3.42 -11.89 10.84
CA ARG A 395 -3.65 -12.62 9.59
C ARG A 395 -2.40 -13.38 9.12
N GLN A 396 -1.25 -12.70 9.10
CA GLN A 396 -0.04 -13.22 8.48
C GLN A 396 0.74 -14.16 9.43
N LEU A 397 0.93 -13.74 10.68
CA LEU A 397 1.79 -14.46 11.63
C LEU A 397 1.03 -15.49 12.48
N LEU A 398 -0.22 -15.17 12.89
CA LEU A 398 -0.98 -16.08 13.76
C LEU A 398 -1.78 -17.14 13.00
N TYR A 399 -2.24 -16.83 11.79
CA TYR A 399 -3.09 -17.75 11.05
C TYR A 399 -2.44 -18.30 9.80
N LEU A 400 -1.88 -17.44 8.92
CA LEU A 400 -1.33 -17.88 7.64
C LEU A 400 -0.02 -18.66 7.83
N LEU A 401 0.91 -18.15 8.63
CA LEU A 401 2.20 -18.80 8.82
C LEU A 401 2.07 -20.20 9.46
N PRO A 402 1.34 -20.41 10.57
CA PRO A 402 1.11 -21.76 11.09
C PRO A 402 0.34 -22.65 10.11
N GLY A 403 -0.62 -22.08 9.39
CA GLY A 403 -1.35 -22.81 8.34
C GLY A 403 -0.44 -23.35 7.25
N LEU A 404 0.51 -22.54 6.76
CA LEU A 404 1.51 -22.93 5.77
C LEU A 404 2.49 -24.00 6.26
N LEU A 405 2.73 -24.09 7.57
CA LEU A 405 3.56 -25.12 8.14
C LEU A 405 2.82 -26.45 8.39
N ILE A 406 1.52 -26.38 8.65
CA ILE A 406 0.71 -27.53 9.07
C ILE A 406 -0.04 -28.15 7.89
N PHE A 407 -0.83 -27.37 7.13
CA PHE A 407 -1.75 -27.89 6.13
C PHE A 407 -1.08 -28.62 4.95
N PRO A 408 0.06 -28.12 4.41
CA PRO A 408 0.72 -28.84 3.32
C PRO A 408 1.21 -30.24 3.73
N HIS A 409 1.51 -30.44 5.01
CA HIS A 409 1.90 -31.76 5.52
C HIS A 409 0.77 -32.80 5.42
N TYR A 410 -0.50 -32.37 5.58
CA TYR A 410 -1.67 -33.25 5.54
C TYR A 410 -2.36 -33.30 4.17
N PHE A 411 -2.35 -32.18 3.44
CA PHE A 411 -3.14 -32.01 2.19
C PHE A 411 -2.25 -31.72 0.97
N GLY A 412 -0.92 -31.80 1.09
CA GLY A 412 -0.01 -31.52 -0.02
C GLY A 412 -0.19 -30.09 -0.58
N LEU A 413 -0.23 -29.97 -1.91
CA LEU A 413 -0.39 -28.69 -2.61
C LEU A 413 -1.72 -27.99 -2.25
N ASP A 414 -2.81 -28.74 -2.14
CA ASP A 414 -4.11 -28.16 -1.75
C ASP A 414 -4.08 -27.53 -0.37
N GLY A 415 -3.23 -28.05 0.53
CA GLY A 415 -3.02 -27.46 1.86
C GLY A 415 -2.52 -26.02 1.81
N ILE A 416 -1.70 -25.68 0.81
CA ILE A 416 -1.21 -24.30 0.62
C ILE A 416 -2.36 -23.38 0.19
N TRP A 417 -3.23 -23.88 -0.71
CA TRP A 417 -4.40 -23.10 -1.14
C TRP A 417 -5.43 -22.94 -0.03
N ILE A 418 -5.70 -23.99 0.75
CA ILE A 418 -6.69 -23.98 1.85
C ILE A 418 -6.24 -23.07 3.01
N CYS A 419 -4.92 -22.94 3.28
CA CYS A 419 -4.47 -22.09 4.38
C CYS A 419 -4.82 -20.60 4.16
N MET A 420 -4.97 -20.14 2.90
CA MET A 420 -5.33 -18.76 2.60
C MET A 420 -6.75 -18.42 3.10
N PRO A 421 -7.84 -19.08 2.64
CA PRO A 421 -9.19 -18.76 3.11
C PRO A 421 -9.36 -19.04 4.60
N VAL A 422 -8.71 -20.06 5.15
CA VAL A 422 -8.79 -20.34 6.60
C VAL A 422 -8.19 -19.19 7.41
N SER A 423 -7.01 -18.70 7.02
CA SER A 423 -6.38 -17.56 7.69
C SER A 423 -7.22 -16.27 7.53
N ASP A 424 -7.81 -16.05 6.36
CA ASP A 424 -8.67 -14.89 6.09
C ASP A 424 -9.95 -14.92 6.93
N PHE A 425 -10.55 -16.11 7.10
CA PHE A 425 -11.73 -16.29 7.95
C PHE A 425 -11.43 -15.92 9.41
N PHE A 426 -10.39 -16.49 9.99
CA PHE A 426 -10.04 -16.20 11.39
C PHE A 426 -9.59 -14.74 11.57
N ALA A 427 -8.89 -14.17 10.59
CA ALA A 427 -8.52 -12.75 10.60
C ALA A 427 -9.76 -11.84 10.54
N PHE A 428 -10.75 -12.18 9.72
CA PHE A 428 -12.02 -11.46 9.67
C PHE A 428 -12.77 -11.55 11.01
N VAL A 429 -12.91 -12.76 11.59
CA VAL A 429 -13.56 -12.94 12.90
C VAL A 429 -12.88 -12.09 13.98
N THR A 430 -11.53 -12.13 14.01
CA THR A 430 -10.76 -11.31 14.97
C THR A 430 -10.99 -9.82 14.75
N ALA A 431 -11.00 -9.35 13.50
CA ALA A 431 -11.26 -7.96 13.16
C ALA A 431 -12.69 -7.54 13.52
N ALA A 432 -13.67 -8.38 13.22
CA ALA A 432 -15.08 -8.13 13.54
C ALA A 432 -15.33 -8.05 15.06
N VAL A 433 -14.72 -8.94 15.85
CA VAL A 433 -14.78 -8.92 17.32
C VAL A 433 -14.14 -7.64 17.87
N ALA A 434 -12.95 -7.29 17.38
CA ALA A 434 -12.27 -6.05 17.80
C ALA A 434 -13.13 -4.82 17.49
N LEU A 435 -13.73 -4.78 16.29
CA LEU A 435 -14.62 -3.70 15.88
C LEU A 435 -15.88 -3.64 16.77
N TRP A 436 -16.51 -4.77 17.02
CA TRP A 436 -17.72 -4.84 17.85
C TRP A 436 -17.47 -4.33 19.28
N ILE A 437 -16.34 -4.76 19.89
CA ILE A 437 -15.94 -4.28 21.23
C ILE A 437 -15.71 -2.76 21.20
N TYR A 438 -15.06 -2.26 20.15
CA TYR A 438 -14.75 -0.84 20.03
C TYR A 438 -16.01 0.01 19.82
N VAL A 439 -16.88 -0.39 18.89
CA VAL A 439 -18.11 0.36 18.55
C VAL A 439 -19.08 0.43 19.73
N LYS A 440 -19.16 -0.62 20.56
CA LYS A 440 -19.94 -0.60 21.80
C LYS A 440 -19.46 0.43 22.82
N ARG A 441 -18.17 0.79 22.80
CA ARG A 441 -17.56 1.77 23.70
C ARG A 441 -17.59 3.20 23.15
N LEU A 442 -17.96 3.39 21.88
CA LEU A 442 -18.13 4.72 21.32
C LEU A 442 -19.39 5.36 21.85
N PRO A 443 -19.34 6.62 22.34
CA PRO A 443 -20.53 7.34 22.80
C PRO A 443 -21.60 7.34 21.70
N THR A 444 -22.80 6.93 22.03
CA THR A 444 -23.98 7.05 21.17
C THR A 444 -24.64 8.39 21.50
N GLY A 445 -24.59 9.31 20.54
CA GLY A 445 -25.39 10.54 20.60
C GLY A 445 -24.65 11.74 21.20
N ILE A 446 -24.56 12.79 20.43
CA ILE A 446 -24.51 14.15 20.95
C ILE A 446 -25.87 14.34 21.64
N THR A 447 -25.90 14.24 22.97
CA THR A 447 -26.87 15.05 23.69
C THR A 447 -26.53 16.49 23.33
N GLU A 448 -27.32 17.14 22.46
CA GLU A 448 -27.46 18.59 22.47
C GLU A 448 -27.68 19.01 23.92
N LYS A 449 -26.63 19.28 24.67
CA LYS A 449 -26.75 20.19 25.78
C LYS A 449 -26.84 21.58 25.14
N ALA A 450 -28.11 21.98 24.93
CA ALA A 450 -28.48 23.38 24.91
C ALA A 450 -27.76 24.09 26.07
N ARG A 451 -26.86 24.99 25.73
CA ARG A 451 -26.75 26.31 26.38
C ARG A 451 -25.81 27.17 25.59
#